data_a8b001c00d5117a0b777f5363e4016a1
#
_entry.id   a8b001c00d5117a0b777f5363e4016a1
#
_cell.length_a   1.000
_cell.length_b   1.000
_cell.length_c   1.000
_cell.angle_alpha   90.00
_cell.angle_beta   90.00
_cell.angle_gamma   90.00
#
_symmetry.space_group_name_H-M   'P 1'
#
loop_
_entity.id
_entity.type
_entity.pdbx_description
1 polymer ?
#
loop_
_entity_poly.entity_id
_entity_poly.type
_entity_poly.pdbx_seq_one_letter_code
_entity_poly.pdbx_strand_id
1 'polypeptide(L)'
;MKNLVAGVVLGAVMFTAGAVFTAAKADDDVLRQVRDRQQIDEVMWRYARALDTGDADAYAALYTVDGQFGAGANATKGREALKKMIGGARQTPAGAQPATPRPQLYHTTANHQIVFVDKDHARIDAYHITLAAGSGRETPPRVAGVGRSIDELERVNGQWLIKSRNVAPMD
;
A
#
# COMPACT_ATOMS: atom_id res chain seq x y z
N MET A 1 52.57 10.90 -49.52
CA MET A 1 51.73 9.83 -49.09
C MET A 1 51.86 9.68 -47.57
N LYS A 2 51.23 10.53 -46.78
CA LYS A 2 51.14 10.45 -45.33
C LYS A 2 49.99 11.39 -44.93
N ASN A 3 48.78 10.91 -44.73
CA ASN A 3 47.68 11.54 -43.98
C ASN A 3 46.40 10.74 -44.22
N LEU A 4 46.30 9.56 -43.63
CA LEU A 4 45.02 8.86 -43.56
C LEU A 4 44.99 7.86 -42.40
N VAL A 5 45.19 8.27 -41.18
CA VAL A 5 44.95 7.37 -40.01
C VAL A 5 44.34 8.09 -38.78
N ALA A 6 44.13 9.41 -38.81
CA ALA A 6 43.70 10.13 -37.61
C ALA A 6 42.17 10.27 -37.44
N GLY A 7 41.33 9.73 -38.34
CA GLY A 7 39.88 10.01 -38.36
C GLY A 7 38.96 8.91 -37.79
N VAL A 8 39.48 7.72 -37.46
CA VAL A 8 38.58 6.57 -37.12
C VAL A 8 38.48 6.28 -35.62
N VAL A 9 39.35 6.83 -34.79
CA VAL A 9 39.39 6.49 -33.34
C VAL A 9 38.40 7.31 -32.49
N LEU A 10 37.95 8.48 -32.95
CA LEU A 10 37.01 9.32 -32.14
C LEU A 10 35.56 8.90 -32.21
N GLY A 11 35.13 8.13 -33.20
CA GLY A 11 33.71 7.68 -33.34
C GLY A 11 33.35 6.50 -32.47
N ALA A 12 34.27 5.63 -32.09
CA ALA A 12 33.98 4.41 -31.32
C ALA A 12 33.81 4.68 -29.81
N VAL A 13 34.44 5.73 -29.27
CA VAL A 13 34.38 6.03 -27.82
C VAL A 13 33.06 6.69 -27.42
N MET A 14 32.40 7.41 -28.31
CA MET A 14 31.11 8.05 -28.00
C MET A 14 29.95 7.04 -27.96
N PHE A 15 30.00 5.94 -28.70
CA PHE A 15 28.91 4.93 -28.69
C PHE A 15 28.92 4.05 -27.43
N THR A 16 30.10 3.80 -26.84
CA THR A 16 30.18 2.97 -25.61
C THR A 16 29.78 3.75 -24.37
N ALA A 17 30.03 5.05 -24.27
CA ALA A 17 29.61 5.86 -23.12
C ALA A 17 28.09 5.98 -23.04
N GLY A 18 27.39 6.18 -24.15
CA GLY A 18 25.92 6.25 -24.17
C GLY A 18 25.25 4.95 -23.74
N ALA A 19 25.78 3.79 -24.17
CA ALA A 19 25.22 2.48 -23.80
C ALA A 19 25.42 2.15 -22.32
N VAL A 20 26.55 2.52 -21.72
CA VAL A 20 26.83 2.33 -20.29
C VAL A 20 25.94 3.23 -19.43
N PHE A 21 25.71 4.49 -19.81
CA PHE A 21 24.83 5.40 -19.07
C PHE A 21 23.36 4.96 -19.14
N THR A 22 22.88 4.40 -20.24
CA THR A 22 21.51 3.91 -20.36
C THR A 22 21.29 2.64 -19.56
N ALA A 23 22.26 1.72 -19.53
CA ALA A 23 22.20 0.51 -18.73
C ALA A 23 22.20 0.82 -17.22
N ALA A 24 23.10 1.68 -16.75
CA ALA A 24 23.16 2.09 -15.34
C ALA A 24 21.85 2.76 -14.87
N LYS A 25 21.24 3.61 -15.70
CA LYS A 25 19.97 4.24 -15.37
C LYS A 25 18.83 3.23 -15.31
N ALA A 26 18.79 2.22 -16.19
CA ALA A 26 17.80 1.15 -16.16
C ALA A 26 17.93 0.31 -14.89
N ASP A 27 19.16 -0.01 -14.46
CA ASP A 27 19.41 -0.75 -13.23
C ASP A 27 18.98 0.07 -11.99
N ASP A 28 19.24 1.37 -11.96
CA ASP A 28 18.81 2.26 -10.87
C ASP A 28 17.27 2.33 -10.78
N ASP A 29 16.58 2.38 -11.92
CA ASP A 29 15.11 2.37 -11.95
C ASP A 29 14.53 1.05 -11.45
N VAL A 30 15.12 -0.09 -11.80
CA VAL A 30 14.74 -1.41 -11.30
C VAL A 30 14.94 -1.50 -9.79
N LEU A 31 16.12 -1.11 -9.31
CA LEU A 31 16.44 -1.11 -7.87
C LEU A 31 15.50 -0.19 -7.08
N ARG A 32 15.14 0.96 -7.64
CA ARG A 32 14.15 1.86 -7.05
C ARG A 32 12.79 1.17 -6.95
N GLN A 33 12.30 0.57 -8.02
CA GLN A 33 11.01 -0.13 -8.01
C GLN A 33 10.97 -1.30 -7.01
N VAL A 34 12.06 -2.04 -6.85
CA VAL A 34 12.14 -3.10 -5.84
C VAL A 34 12.00 -2.52 -4.43
N ARG A 35 12.73 -1.45 -4.11
CA ARG A 35 12.61 -0.74 -2.82
C ARG A 35 11.21 -0.18 -2.60
N ASP A 36 10.61 0.39 -3.64
CA ASP A 36 9.26 0.95 -3.59
C ASP A 36 8.22 -0.12 -3.30
N ARG A 37 8.33 -1.29 -3.94
CA ARG A 37 7.46 -2.44 -3.64
C ARG A 37 7.57 -2.86 -2.18
N GLN A 38 8.78 -3.00 -1.64
CA GLN A 38 8.99 -3.35 -0.24
C GLN A 38 8.38 -2.32 0.72
N GLN A 39 8.51 -1.02 0.42
CA GLN A 39 7.89 0.03 1.23
C GLN A 39 6.36 -0.01 1.17
N ILE A 40 5.79 -0.28 0.00
CA ILE A 40 4.34 -0.42 -0.18
C ILE A 40 3.83 -1.66 0.58
N ASP A 41 4.53 -2.78 0.51
CA ASP A 41 4.19 -4.00 1.26
C ASP A 41 4.21 -3.73 2.77
N GLU A 42 5.19 -2.97 3.27
CA GLU A 42 5.26 -2.54 4.67
C GLU A 42 4.08 -1.63 5.06
N VAL A 43 3.65 -0.72 4.18
CA VAL A 43 2.43 0.09 4.41
C VAL A 43 1.21 -0.81 4.58
N MET A 44 1.04 -1.81 3.71
CA MET A 44 -0.10 -2.72 3.76
C MET A 44 -0.06 -3.65 4.98
N TRP A 45 1.13 -4.10 5.39
CA TRP A 45 1.29 -4.86 6.62
C TRP A 45 0.93 -4.02 7.85
N ARG A 46 1.43 -2.79 7.95
CA ARG A 46 1.11 -1.87 9.04
C ARG A 46 -0.37 -1.50 9.06
N TYR A 47 -1.01 -1.38 7.89
CA TYR A 47 -2.45 -1.18 7.76
C TYR A 47 -3.23 -2.32 8.44
N ALA A 48 -2.93 -3.57 8.10
CA ALA A 48 -3.56 -4.74 8.70
C ALA A 48 -3.34 -4.75 10.23
N ARG A 49 -2.11 -4.50 10.68
CA ARG A 49 -1.78 -4.47 12.13
C ARG A 49 -2.54 -3.37 12.88
N ALA A 50 -2.64 -2.17 12.32
CA ALA A 50 -3.38 -1.08 12.96
C ALA A 50 -4.88 -1.41 13.10
N LEU A 51 -5.48 -2.07 12.11
CA LEU A 51 -6.84 -2.60 12.20
C LEU A 51 -6.96 -3.68 13.27
N ASP A 52 -6.08 -4.68 13.27
CA ASP A 52 -6.11 -5.81 14.18
C ASP A 52 -5.97 -5.39 15.64
N THR A 53 -5.13 -4.39 15.91
CA THR A 53 -4.90 -3.85 17.26
C THR A 53 -5.86 -2.71 17.62
N GLY A 54 -6.53 -2.09 16.61
CA GLY A 54 -7.38 -0.91 16.78
C GLY A 54 -6.60 0.35 17.10
N ASP A 55 -5.36 0.40 16.64
CA ASP A 55 -4.52 1.59 16.75
C ASP A 55 -4.95 2.62 15.72
N ALA A 56 -5.85 3.51 16.16
CA ALA A 56 -6.44 4.52 15.30
C ALA A 56 -5.42 5.59 14.85
N ASP A 57 -4.41 5.87 15.66
CA ASP A 57 -3.34 6.81 15.32
C ASP A 57 -2.42 6.22 14.26
N ALA A 58 -1.95 4.99 14.46
CA ALA A 58 -1.15 4.28 13.50
C ALA A 58 -1.91 4.10 12.16
N TYR A 59 -3.21 3.76 12.22
CA TYR A 59 -4.05 3.64 11.02
C TYR A 59 -4.11 4.94 10.22
N ALA A 60 -4.46 6.04 10.88
CA ALA A 60 -4.61 7.34 10.22
C ALA A 60 -3.28 7.87 9.66
N ALA A 61 -2.16 7.57 10.32
CA ALA A 61 -0.82 7.98 9.89
C ALA A 61 -0.38 7.35 8.56
N LEU A 62 -0.97 6.21 8.18
CA LEU A 62 -0.68 5.54 6.90
C LEU A 62 -1.30 6.23 5.69
N TYR A 63 -2.23 7.16 5.89
CA TYR A 63 -2.88 7.90 4.83
C TYR A 63 -2.22 9.25 4.57
N THR A 64 -2.39 9.80 3.37
CA THR A 64 -2.10 11.21 3.10
C THR A 64 -3.02 12.09 3.97
N VAL A 65 -2.70 13.38 4.11
CA VAL A 65 -3.51 14.30 4.96
C VAL A 65 -4.97 14.31 4.54
N ASP A 66 -5.23 14.25 3.24
CA ASP A 66 -6.55 14.24 2.60
C ASP A 66 -6.98 12.83 2.13
N GLY A 67 -6.27 11.79 2.59
CA GLY A 67 -6.52 10.42 2.21
C GLY A 67 -7.92 9.94 2.58
N GLN A 68 -8.43 8.93 1.86
CA GLN A 68 -9.80 8.45 2.05
C GLN A 68 -9.91 6.93 2.14
N PHE A 69 -10.90 6.49 2.90
CA PHE A 69 -11.39 5.10 2.95
C PHE A 69 -12.82 5.03 2.40
N GLY A 70 -13.08 4.08 1.52
CA GLY A 70 -14.35 3.95 0.81
C GLY A 70 -14.38 4.79 -0.47
N ALA A 71 -15.52 4.80 -1.13
CA ALA A 71 -15.74 5.51 -2.39
C ALA A 71 -17.05 6.31 -2.38
N GLY A 72 -17.15 7.27 -3.30
CA GLY A 72 -18.34 8.09 -3.48
C GLY A 72 -18.68 8.99 -2.29
N ALA A 73 -19.97 9.25 -2.10
CA ALA A 73 -20.47 10.15 -1.06
C ALA A 73 -20.26 9.63 0.38
N ASN A 74 -20.09 8.33 0.54
CA ASN A 74 -19.93 7.68 1.86
C ASN A 74 -18.45 7.50 2.25
N ALA A 75 -17.50 8.00 1.46
CA ALA A 75 -16.09 7.89 1.78
C ALA A 75 -15.73 8.70 3.03
N THR A 76 -14.98 8.07 3.94
CA THR A 76 -14.37 8.75 5.09
C THR A 76 -13.09 9.42 4.63
N LYS A 77 -12.97 10.76 4.77
CA LYS A 77 -11.87 11.56 4.23
C LYS A 77 -11.11 12.30 5.32
N GLY A 78 -9.79 12.30 5.18
CA GLY A 78 -8.86 12.98 6.07
C GLY A 78 -8.53 12.19 7.32
N ARG A 79 -7.30 12.38 7.82
CA ARG A 79 -6.74 11.60 8.94
C ARG A 79 -7.60 11.61 10.20
N GLU A 80 -8.15 12.76 10.57
CA GLU A 80 -8.97 12.88 11.79
C GLU A 80 -10.27 12.06 11.69
N ALA A 81 -10.93 12.09 10.52
CA ALA A 81 -12.12 11.28 10.29
C ALA A 81 -11.79 9.78 10.25
N LEU A 82 -10.68 9.41 9.63
CA LEU A 82 -10.19 8.04 9.59
C LEU A 82 -9.83 7.52 10.99
N LYS A 83 -9.15 8.32 11.80
CA LYS A 83 -8.85 8.02 13.21
C LYS A 83 -10.14 7.80 14.01
N LYS A 84 -11.12 8.70 13.87
CA LYS A 84 -12.43 8.58 14.53
C LYS A 84 -13.17 7.32 14.10
N MET A 85 -13.14 6.97 12.82
CA MET A 85 -13.77 5.75 12.28
C MET A 85 -13.23 4.50 12.97
N ILE A 86 -11.92 4.34 13.11
CA ILE A 86 -11.30 3.18 13.76
C ILE A 86 -11.52 3.21 15.27
N GLY A 87 -11.34 4.36 15.92
CA GLY A 87 -11.59 4.54 17.35
C GLY A 87 -13.03 4.27 17.73
N GLY A 88 -14.00 4.74 16.91
CA GLY A 88 -15.43 4.53 17.12
C GLY A 88 -15.88 3.08 16.92
N ALA A 89 -15.26 2.37 15.96
CA ALA A 89 -15.61 0.96 15.70
C ALA A 89 -15.32 0.02 16.89
N ARG A 90 -14.43 0.41 17.80
CA ARG A 90 -14.07 -0.34 19.01
C ARG A 90 -14.71 0.17 20.29
N GLN A 91 -15.32 1.35 20.29
CA GLN A 91 -15.99 1.88 21.46
C GLN A 91 -17.29 1.09 21.70
N THR A 92 -17.38 0.47 22.87
CA THR A 92 -18.67 0.01 23.39
C THR A 92 -19.43 1.26 23.85
N PRO A 93 -20.72 1.44 23.46
CA PRO A 93 -21.52 2.56 23.97
C PRO A 93 -21.42 2.62 25.50
N ALA A 94 -21.29 3.83 26.06
CA ALA A 94 -21.20 4.03 27.48
C ALA A 94 -22.38 3.32 28.19
N GLY A 95 -22.08 2.39 29.12
CA GLY A 95 -23.08 1.60 29.83
C GLY A 95 -23.51 0.28 29.17
N ALA A 96 -23.07 -0.02 27.96
CA ALA A 96 -23.30 -1.32 27.34
C ALA A 96 -22.10 -2.25 27.57
N GLN A 97 -22.30 -3.28 28.38
CA GLN A 97 -21.33 -4.38 28.48
C GLN A 97 -21.58 -5.30 27.28
N PRO A 98 -20.56 -5.60 26.42
CA PRO A 98 -20.79 -6.56 25.33
C PRO A 98 -21.21 -7.89 25.94
N ALA A 99 -22.37 -8.40 25.50
CA ALA A 99 -22.90 -9.68 25.97
C ALA A 99 -21.94 -10.86 25.69
N THR A 100 -21.06 -10.68 24.73
CA THR A 100 -19.96 -11.61 24.37
C THR A 100 -18.70 -10.84 23.99
N PRO A 101 -17.50 -11.31 24.37
CA PRO A 101 -16.25 -10.72 23.90
C PRO A 101 -16.21 -10.72 22.36
N ARG A 102 -15.87 -9.59 21.76
CA ARG A 102 -15.68 -9.54 20.30
C ARG A 102 -14.50 -10.43 19.93
N PRO A 103 -14.63 -11.27 18.91
CA PRO A 103 -13.50 -12.08 18.45
C PRO A 103 -12.38 -11.19 17.95
N GLN A 104 -11.13 -11.59 18.19
CA GLN A 104 -9.99 -10.96 17.54
C GLN A 104 -10.12 -11.12 16.02
N LEU A 105 -9.93 -10.03 15.30
CA LEU A 105 -9.90 -10.02 13.84
C LEU A 105 -8.48 -9.95 13.33
N TYR A 106 -8.25 -10.62 12.22
CA TYR A 106 -6.99 -10.58 11.46
C TYR A 106 -7.30 -10.20 10.03
N HIS A 107 -6.70 -9.10 9.57
CA HIS A 107 -6.87 -8.61 8.22
C HIS A 107 -5.71 -9.07 7.35
N THR A 108 -6.02 -9.62 6.20
CA THR A 108 -5.04 -10.11 5.23
C THR A 108 -5.29 -9.49 3.87
N THR A 109 -4.24 -8.96 3.24
CA THR A 109 -4.21 -8.60 1.83
C THR A 109 -3.55 -9.75 1.07
N ALA A 110 -4.22 -10.29 0.07
CA ALA A 110 -3.75 -11.44 -0.69
C ALA A 110 -3.78 -11.17 -2.20
N ASN A 111 -2.95 -11.92 -2.95
CA ASN A 111 -2.88 -11.84 -4.42
C ASN A 111 -2.80 -10.39 -4.93
N HIS A 112 -2.04 -9.55 -4.25
CA HIS A 112 -1.93 -8.15 -4.60
C HIS A 112 -1.03 -7.94 -5.83
N GLN A 113 -1.47 -7.04 -6.70
CA GLN A 113 -0.72 -6.54 -7.83
C GLN A 113 -0.42 -5.06 -7.62
N ILE A 114 0.87 -4.71 -7.60
CA ILE A 114 1.31 -3.31 -7.50
C ILE A 114 1.70 -2.83 -8.90
N VAL A 115 1.06 -1.77 -9.36
CA VAL A 115 1.33 -1.09 -10.62
C VAL A 115 1.81 0.32 -10.32
N PHE A 116 3.03 0.66 -10.72
CA PHE A 116 3.53 2.04 -10.65
C PHE A 116 2.95 2.85 -11.81
N VAL A 117 2.21 3.89 -11.49
CA VAL A 117 1.68 4.85 -12.47
C VAL A 117 2.80 5.78 -12.93
N ASP A 118 3.61 6.22 -11.96
CA ASP A 118 4.83 6.99 -12.15
C ASP A 118 5.78 6.77 -10.96
N LYS A 119 6.80 7.65 -10.80
CA LYS A 119 7.77 7.53 -9.70
C LYS A 119 7.18 7.79 -8.30
N ASP A 120 6.05 8.47 -8.21
CA ASP A 120 5.44 8.93 -6.95
C ASP A 120 4.00 8.43 -6.76
N HIS A 121 3.43 7.71 -7.73
CA HIS A 121 2.08 7.16 -7.66
C HIS A 121 2.07 5.66 -7.99
N ALA A 122 1.34 4.91 -7.18
CA ALA A 122 1.13 3.48 -7.38
C ALA A 122 -0.33 3.11 -7.11
N ARG A 123 -0.75 2.04 -7.77
CA ARG A 123 -2.05 1.40 -7.55
C ARG A 123 -1.83 -0.03 -7.11
N ILE A 124 -2.61 -0.47 -6.13
CA ILE A 124 -2.71 -1.88 -5.72
C ILE A 124 -4.10 -2.39 -6.08
N ASP A 125 -4.14 -3.54 -6.71
CA ASP A 125 -5.35 -4.35 -6.88
C ASP A 125 -5.15 -5.65 -6.10
N ALA A 126 -6.06 -5.97 -5.17
CA ALA A 126 -5.85 -7.06 -4.24
C ALA A 126 -7.17 -7.68 -3.77
N TYR A 127 -7.09 -8.91 -3.25
CA TYR A 127 -8.15 -9.47 -2.41
C TYR A 127 -7.87 -9.17 -0.95
N HIS A 128 -8.92 -8.89 -0.19
CA HIS A 128 -8.85 -8.80 1.26
C HIS A 128 -9.65 -9.91 1.91
N ILE A 129 -9.11 -10.45 2.99
CA ILE A 129 -9.75 -11.48 3.80
C ILE A 129 -9.68 -11.05 5.25
N THR A 130 -10.81 -11.06 5.94
CA THR A 130 -10.87 -10.85 7.38
C THR A 130 -11.23 -12.16 8.05
N LEU A 131 -10.40 -12.60 8.98
CA LEU A 131 -10.58 -13.80 9.75
C LEU A 131 -10.97 -13.41 11.17
N ALA A 132 -11.99 -14.04 11.73
CA ALA A 132 -12.30 -13.97 13.14
C ALA A 132 -11.64 -15.16 13.86
N ALA A 133 -10.85 -14.87 14.89
CA ALA A 133 -10.26 -15.92 15.72
C ALA A 133 -11.33 -16.72 16.45
N GLY A 134 -11.12 -18.00 16.61
CA GLY A 134 -11.92 -18.83 17.47
C GLY A 134 -11.61 -18.60 18.94
N SER A 135 -12.53 -18.92 19.82
CA SER A 135 -12.36 -18.89 21.27
C SER A 135 -12.29 -20.29 21.91
N GLY A 136 -12.05 -21.31 21.10
CA GLY A 136 -11.96 -22.71 21.53
C GLY A 136 -12.57 -23.69 20.51
N ARG A 137 -12.72 -24.95 20.92
CA ARG A 137 -13.27 -26.01 20.04
C ARG A 137 -14.71 -25.77 19.60
N GLU A 138 -15.51 -25.12 20.46
CA GLU A 138 -16.94 -24.86 20.19
C GLU A 138 -17.12 -23.60 19.32
N THR A 139 -16.10 -22.76 19.21
CA THR A 139 -16.13 -21.55 18.39
C THR A 139 -14.86 -21.52 17.53
N PRO A 140 -14.83 -22.27 16.41
CA PRO A 140 -13.67 -22.32 15.55
C PRO A 140 -13.42 -20.98 14.83
N PRO A 141 -12.20 -20.73 14.34
CA PRO A 141 -11.92 -19.61 13.46
C PRO A 141 -12.84 -19.63 12.22
N ARG A 142 -13.24 -18.45 11.77
CA ARG A 142 -14.11 -18.31 10.58
C ARG A 142 -13.73 -17.13 9.72
N VAL A 143 -14.09 -17.21 8.45
CA VAL A 143 -14.02 -16.05 7.56
C VAL A 143 -15.12 -15.06 7.99
N ALA A 144 -14.71 -13.84 8.33
CA ALA A 144 -15.61 -12.75 8.73
C ALA A 144 -15.94 -11.82 7.55
N GLY A 145 -15.06 -11.76 6.55
CA GLY A 145 -15.27 -10.97 5.34
C GLY A 145 -14.27 -11.34 4.26
N VAL A 146 -14.67 -11.17 3.02
CA VAL A 146 -13.83 -11.35 1.84
C VAL A 146 -14.30 -10.37 0.76
N GLY A 147 -13.38 -9.85 0.00
CA GLY A 147 -13.67 -8.96 -1.11
C GLY A 147 -12.44 -8.59 -1.91
N ARG A 148 -12.62 -7.69 -2.86
CA ARG A 148 -11.54 -7.07 -3.64
C ARG A 148 -11.30 -5.66 -3.12
N SER A 149 -10.08 -5.18 -3.23
CA SER A 149 -9.75 -3.78 -2.95
C SER A 149 -8.98 -3.16 -4.11
N ILE A 150 -9.17 -1.86 -4.27
CA ILE A 150 -8.36 -1.00 -5.10
C ILE A 150 -7.83 0.12 -4.22
N ASP A 151 -6.50 0.22 -4.18
CA ASP A 151 -5.81 1.19 -3.37
C ASP A 151 -4.93 2.07 -4.24
N GLU A 152 -4.98 3.38 -4.03
CA GLU A 152 -4.08 4.34 -4.65
C GLU A 152 -3.10 4.84 -3.59
N LEU A 153 -1.83 4.84 -3.93
CA LEU A 153 -0.76 5.31 -3.05
C LEU A 153 -0.02 6.47 -3.70
N GLU A 154 0.42 7.39 -2.87
CA GLU A 154 1.19 8.57 -3.23
C GLU A 154 2.45 8.64 -2.37
N ARG A 155 3.57 9.03 -2.99
CA ARG A 155 4.82 9.28 -2.27
C ARG A 155 4.86 10.72 -1.78
N VAL A 156 4.83 10.89 -0.47
CA VAL A 156 4.89 12.21 0.18
C VAL A 156 6.16 12.27 1.04
N ASN A 157 7.03 13.22 0.77
CA ASN A 157 8.30 13.40 1.48
C ASN A 157 9.15 12.10 1.52
N GLY A 158 9.17 11.35 0.41
CA GLY A 158 9.93 10.10 0.28
C GLY A 158 9.28 8.87 0.91
N GLN A 159 8.10 8.98 1.48
CA GLN A 159 7.34 7.87 2.08
C GLN A 159 6.09 7.56 1.28
N TRP A 160 5.80 6.28 1.05
CA TRP A 160 4.54 5.84 0.47
C TRP A 160 3.41 5.92 1.49
N LEU A 161 2.31 6.58 1.12
CA LEU A 161 1.11 6.72 1.91
C LEU A 161 -0.13 6.35 1.09
N ILE A 162 -1.18 5.90 1.73
CA ILE A 162 -2.46 5.58 1.10
C ILE A 162 -3.19 6.89 0.77
N LYS A 163 -3.45 7.14 -0.50
CA LYS A 163 -4.28 8.25 -0.98
C LYS A 163 -5.75 7.87 -0.95
N SER A 164 -6.07 6.69 -1.45
CA SER A 164 -7.42 6.14 -1.37
C SER A 164 -7.38 4.63 -1.18
N ARG A 165 -8.31 4.09 -0.42
CA ARG A 165 -8.56 2.66 -0.28
C ARG A 165 -10.03 2.37 -0.45
N ASN A 166 -10.38 1.64 -1.51
CA ASN A 166 -11.74 1.16 -1.74
C ASN A 166 -11.77 -0.36 -1.61
N VAL A 167 -12.48 -0.87 -0.60
CA VAL A 167 -12.61 -2.31 -0.29
C VAL A 167 -13.87 -2.96 -0.89
N ALA A 168 -14.61 -2.22 -1.68
CA ALA A 168 -15.78 -2.69 -2.39
C ALA A 168 -15.89 -1.97 -3.75
N PRO A 169 -14.88 -2.10 -4.64
CA PRO A 169 -14.99 -1.54 -5.97
C PRO A 169 -16.14 -2.21 -6.71
N MET A 170 -16.91 -1.43 -7.45
CA MET A 170 -17.82 -1.97 -8.45
C MET A 170 -17.00 -2.32 -9.69
N ASP A 171 -17.12 -3.55 -10.16
CA ASP A 171 -16.49 -4.05 -11.38
C ASP A 171 -17.24 -3.60 -12.62
#